data_47de1396f42420228122a96d592daab4
#
_entry.id   47de1396f42420228122a96d592daab4
#
_cell.length_a   1.000
_cell.length_b   1.000
_cell.length_c   1.000
_cell.angle_alpha   90.00
_cell.angle_beta   90.00
_cell.angle_gamma   90.00
#
_symmetry.space_group_name_H-M   'P 1'
#
loop_
_entity.id
_entity.type
_entity.pdbx_description
1 polymer ?
#
loop_
_entity_poly.entity_id
_entity_poly.type
_entity_poly.pdbx_seq_one_letter_code
_entity_poly.pdbx_strand_id
1 'polypeptide(L)'
;MRWLDRFRVRWNDRISTLVAVTTLLLAGCTTLATFQSSSYESDALLAQTELTNCWSYYQAKSIKQHLFQLQRDLLTLTPSTAETAEKIAEYEDEIARYRQEKYTLMQKATELESTREQAELRAASFGESLLYLQVGLLLSSLASVGRVSYYWYGALVAGAGGLIVLASTYVHLSIP
;
A
#
# COMPACT_ATOMS: atom_id res chain seq x y z
N MET A 1 -28.00 -7.95 41.29
CA MET A 1 -26.90 -7.00 41.51
C MET A 1 -25.68 -7.61 42.25
N ARG A 2 -25.73 -8.83 42.79
CA ARG A 2 -24.63 -9.47 43.54
C ARG A 2 -23.59 -10.25 42.71
N TRP A 3 -23.73 -10.33 41.39
CA TRP A 3 -22.80 -11.02 40.50
C TRP A 3 -21.58 -10.14 40.13
N LEU A 4 -21.74 -8.84 40.03
CA LEU A 4 -20.68 -7.89 39.69
C LEU A 4 -19.66 -7.65 40.81
N ASP A 5 -20.05 -7.90 42.09
CA ASP A 5 -19.16 -7.71 43.21
C ASP A 5 -18.13 -8.84 43.37
N ARG A 6 -18.38 -10.00 42.78
CA ARG A 6 -17.46 -11.16 42.82
C ARG A 6 -16.26 -11.01 41.86
N PHE A 7 -16.34 -10.13 40.88
CA PHE A 7 -15.28 -9.84 39.89
C PHE A 7 -14.47 -8.58 40.21
N ARG A 8 -14.83 -7.83 41.25
CA ARG A 8 -14.00 -6.76 41.80
C ARG A 8 -12.84 -7.36 42.56
N VAL A 9 -11.87 -7.93 41.83
CA VAL A 9 -10.54 -8.14 42.40
C VAL A 9 -10.09 -6.78 42.91
N ARG A 10 -9.69 -6.75 44.17
CA ARG A 10 -9.26 -5.57 44.90
C ARG A 10 -8.29 -4.76 44.04
N TRP A 11 -8.80 -3.68 43.38
CA TRP A 11 -8.03 -2.77 42.56
C TRP A 11 -6.97 -2.14 43.45
N ASN A 12 -5.73 -2.61 43.33
CA ASN A 12 -4.62 -2.12 44.10
C ASN A 12 -3.84 -1.11 43.27
N ASP A 13 -3.14 -0.16 43.89
CA ASP A 13 -2.32 0.87 43.19
C ASP A 13 -1.32 0.24 42.21
N ARG A 14 -0.82 -0.97 42.50
CA ARG A 14 0.03 -1.74 41.60
C ARG A 14 -0.66 -2.12 40.30
N ILE A 15 -1.93 -2.52 40.33
CA ILE A 15 -2.69 -2.87 39.11
C ILE A 15 -2.94 -1.61 38.27
N SER A 16 -3.27 -0.50 38.91
CA SER A 16 -3.45 0.78 38.22
C SER A 16 -2.18 1.21 37.49
N THR A 17 -1.01 1.09 38.11
CA THR A 17 0.28 1.38 37.52
C THR A 17 0.59 0.45 36.34
N LEU A 18 0.31 -0.85 36.48
CA LEU A 18 0.51 -1.83 35.40
C LEU A 18 -0.39 -1.54 34.19
N VAL A 19 -1.66 -1.21 34.43
CA VAL A 19 -2.59 -0.81 33.36
C VAL A 19 -2.09 0.44 32.63
N ALA A 20 -1.62 1.45 33.39
CA ALA A 20 -1.08 2.68 32.78
C ALA A 20 0.16 2.39 31.93
N VAL A 21 1.08 1.56 32.41
CA VAL A 21 2.30 1.18 31.66
C VAL A 21 1.94 0.39 30.41
N THR A 22 1.03 -0.60 30.51
CA THR A 22 0.60 -1.38 29.34
C THR A 22 -0.09 -0.51 28.31
N THR A 23 -0.94 0.43 28.74
CA THR A 23 -1.59 1.39 27.83
C THR A 23 -0.56 2.24 27.09
N LEU A 24 0.45 2.74 27.79
CA LEU A 24 1.52 3.56 27.20
C LEU A 24 2.34 2.75 26.20
N LEU A 25 2.70 1.51 26.52
CA LEU A 25 3.43 0.64 25.59
C LEU A 25 2.60 0.30 24.35
N LEU A 26 1.33 -0.07 24.52
CA LEU A 26 0.45 -0.33 23.39
C LEU A 26 0.25 0.90 22.51
N ALA A 27 0.10 2.09 23.11
CA ALA A 27 -0.01 3.35 22.36
C ALA A 27 1.27 3.63 21.54
N GLY A 28 2.44 3.43 22.11
CA GLY A 28 3.73 3.57 21.41
C GLY A 28 3.84 2.60 20.24
N CYS A 29 3.53 1.32 20.44
CA CYS A 29 3.54 0.32 19.38
C CYS A 29 2.51 0.63 18.27
N THR A 30 1.32 1.08 18.66
CA THR A 30 0.28 1.52 17.69
C THR A 30 0.78 2.68 16.84
N THR A 31 1.43 3.67 17.45
CA THR A 31 1.99 4.81 16.72
C THR A 31 3.05 4.39 15.71
N LEU A 32 3.96 3.49 16.09
CA LEU A 32 4.98 2.95 15.18
C LEU A 32 4.37 2.15 14.03
N ALA A 33 3.40 1.28 14.32
CA ALA A 33 2.71 0.51 13.30
C ALA A 33 1.92 1.42 12.33
N THR A 34 1.25 2.47 12.84
CA THR A 34 0.55 3.47 12.02
C THR A 34 1.53 4.20 11.08
N PHE A 35 2.66 4.62 11.61
CA PHE A 35 3.67 5.32 10.81
C PHE A 35 4.17 4.44 9.65
N GLN A 36 4.46 3.16 9.92
CA GLN A 36 4.92 2.23 8.89
C GLN A 36 3.82 1.93 7.86
N SER A 37 2.58 1.66 8.30
CA SER A 37 1.44 1.45 7.38
C SER A 37 1.27 2.65 6.44
N SER A 38 1.22 3.88 7.01
CA SER A 38 1.06 5.10 6.21
C SER A 38 2.23 5.38 5.27
N SER A 39 3.46 4.98 5.64
CA SER A 39 4.62 5.10 4.75
C SER A 39 4.45 4.22 3.52
N TYR A 40 4.10 2.93 3.70
CA TYR A 40 3.88 2.03 2.57
C TYR A 40 2.63 2.38 1.75
N GLU A 41 1.57 2.90 2.37
CA GLU A 41 0.41 3.46 1.66
C GLU A 41 0.82 4.63 0.75
N SER A 42 1.70 5.51 1.25
CA SER A 42 2.24 6.62 0.46
C SER A 42 3.09 6.13 -0.72
N ASP A 43 3.93 5.12 -0.50
CA ASP A 43 4.72 4.50 -1.57
C ASP A 43 3.82 3.86 -2.64
N ALA A 44 2.76 3.18 -2.23
CA ALA A 44 1.75 2.60 -3.14
C ALA A 44 1.05 3.68 -3.97
N LEU A 45 0.67 4.82 -3.34
CA LEU A 45 0.04 5.94 -4.04
C LEU A 45 0.99 6.61 -5.04
N LEU A 46 2.27 6.75 -4.70
CA LEU A 46 3.28 7.27 -5.63
C LEU A 46 3.44 6.34 -6.83
N ALA A 47 3.60 5.03 -6.60
CA ALA A 47 3.68 4.04 -7.67
C ALA A 47 2.42 4.04 -8.55
N GLN A 48 1.22 4.16 -7.95
CA GLN A 48 -0.04 4.29 -8.68
C GLN A 48 -0.09 5.55 -9.54
N THR A 49 0.42 6.66 -9.05
CA THR A 49 0.46 7.93 -9.80
C THR A 49 1.40 7.82 -10.99
N GLU A 50 2.59 7.25 -10.79
CA GLU A 50 3.55 7.01 -11.88
C GLU A 50 3.00 6.01 -12.91
N LEU A 51 2.32 4.97 -12.47
CA LEU A 51 1.65 3.99 -13.32
C LEU A 51 0.59 4.68 -14.21
N THR A 52 -0.24 5.53 -13.63
CA THR A 52 -1.26 6.30 -14.36
C THR A 52 -0.62 7.22 -15.40
N ASN A 53 0.46 7.89 -15.06
CA ASN A 53 1.24 8.72 -16.00
C ASN A 53 1.84 7.86 -17.11
N CYS A 54 2.39 6.69 -16.79
CA CYS A 54 2.95 5.76 -17.76
C CYS A 54 1.90 5.31 -18.79
N TRP A 55 0.71 4.96 -18.35
CA TRP A 55 -0.41 4.62 -19.24
C TRP A 55 -0.89 5.80 -20.10
N SER A 56 -0.89 7.01 -19.53
CA SER A 56 -1.21 8.23 -20.29
C SER A 56 -0.20 8.48 -21.42
N TYR A 57 1.09 8.30 -21.14
CA TYR A 57 2.14 8.37 -22.18
C TYR A 57 1.99 7.27 -23.23
N TYR A 58 1.69 6.03 -22.80
CA TYR A 58 1.43 4.93 -23.72
C TYR A 58 0.28 5.26 -24.67
N GLN A 59 -0.84 5.79 -24.16
CA GLN A 59 -1.98 6.20 -24.96
C GLN A 59 -1.60 7.31 -25.94
N ALA A 60 -0.89 8.34 -25.49
CA ALA A 60 -0.43 9.42 -26.36
C ALA A 60 0.48 8.92 -27.50
N LYS A 61 1.42 8.01 -27.20
CA LYS A 61 2.28 7.37 -28.20
C LYS A 61 1.49 6.47 -29.16
N SER A 62 0.46 5.79 -28.65
CA SER A 62 -0.43 4.97 -29.47
C SER A 62 -1.20 5.83 -30.48
N ILE A 63 -1.74 6.97 -30.06
CA ILE A 63 -2.43 7.90 -30.93
C ILE A 63 -1.49 8.42 -32.02
N LYS A 64 -0.26 8.83 -31.65
CA LYS A 64 0.74 9.28 -32.63
C LYS A 64 1.10 8.18 -33.62
N GLN A 65 1.32 6.95 -33.16
CA GLN A 65 1.58 5.81 -34.02
C GLN A 65 0.46 5.61 -35.04
N HIS A 66 -0.81 5.64 -34.58
CA HIS A 66 -1.96 5.48 -35.49
C HIS A 66 -2.09 6.62 -36.48
N LEU A 67 -1.76 7.86 -36.09
CA LEU A 67 -1.72 9.00 -37.02
C LEU A 67 -0.71 8.77 -38.15
N PHE A 68 0.51 8.36 -37.85
CA PHE A 68 1.52 8.05 -38.88
C PHE A 68 1.11 6.87 -39.74
N GLN A 69 0.47 5.84 -39.16
CA GLN A 69 -0.10 4.73 -39.94
C GLN A 69 -1.14 5.22 -40.94
N LEU A 70 -2.08 6.06 -40.51
CA LEU A 70 -3.11 6.64 -41.39
C LEU A 70 -2.49 7.51 -42.49
N GLN A 71 -1.50 8.34 -42.16
CA GLN A 71 -0.80 9.18 -43.16
C GLN A 71 -0.05 8.34 -44.19
N ARG A 72 0.66 7.29 -43.75
CA ARG A 72 1.32 6.33 -44.64
C ARG A 72 0.30 5.65 -45.55
N ASP A 73 -0.81 5.15 -45.00
CA ASP A 73 -1.84 4.45 -45.76
C ASP A 73 -2.50 5.38 -46.83
N LEU A 74 -2.72 6.65 -46.46
CA LEU A 74 -3.20 7.66 -47.41
C LEU A 74 -2.21 7.93 -48.55
N LEU A 75 -0.90 8.01 -48.26
CA LEU A 75 0.13 8.19 -49.27
C LEU A 75 0.23 6.99 -50.22
N THR A 76 -0.02 5.77 -49.74
CA THR A 76 -0.03 4.57 -50.61
C THR A 76 -1.16 4.56 -51.64
N LEU A 77 -2.22 5.36 -51.43
CA LEU A 77 -3.33 5.54 -52.37
C LEU A 77 -3.03 6.59 -53.44
N THR A 78 -1.95 7.38 -53.30
CA THR A 78 -1.53 8.40 -54.26
C THR A 78 -0.56 7.81 -55.29
N PRO A 79 -0.41 8.45 -56.48
CA PRO A 79 0.57 8.00 -57.48
C PRO A 79 1.99 7.95 -56.88
N SER A 80 2.68 6.84 -57.12
CA SER A 80 4.04 6.63 -56.59
C SER A 80 5.02 7.57 -57.27
N THR A 81 5.57 8.52 -56.52
CA THR A 81 6.67 9.39 -56.89
C THR A 81 7.86 9.13 -55.96
N ALA A 82 9.07 9.55 -56.34
CA ALA A 82 10.24 9.44 -55.45
C ALA A 82 10.00 10.15 -54.12
N GLU A 83 9.34 11.29 -54.11
CA GLU A 83 8.99 12.05 -52.90
C GLU A 83 7.97 11.31 -51.99
N THR A 84 6.95 10.67 -52.59
CA THR A 84 5.97 9.88 -51.83
C THR A 84 6.62 8.65 -51.21
N ALA A 85 7.56 8.00 -51.91
CA ALA A 85 8.29 6.84 -51.38
C ALA A 85 9.20 7.23 -50.21
N GLU A 86 9.88 8.37 -50.26
CA GLU A 86 10.70 8.89 -49.17
C GLU A 86 9.87 9.19 -47.92
N LYS A 87 8.71 9.84 -48.06
CA LYS A 87 7.78 10.13 -46.95
C LYS A 87 7.20 8.87 -46.33
N ILE A 88 6.88 7.85 -47.13
CA ILE A 88 6.42 6.57 -46.62
C ILE A 88 7.48 5.92 -45.75
N ALA A 89 8.75 5.94 -46.18
CA ALA A 89 9.86 5.39 -45.38
C ALA A 89 10.03 6.17 -44.07
N GLU A 90 9.94 7.51 -44.09
CA GLU A 90 9.98 8.34 -42.87
C GLU A 90 8.87 7.96 -41.87
N TYR A 91 7.64 7.78 -42.40
CA TYR A 91 6.52 7.39 -41.53
C TYR A 91 6.66 5.97 -40.98
N GLU A 92 7.24 5.05 -41.74
CA GLU A 92 7.52 3.68 -41.22
C GLU A 92 8.56 3.71 -40.10
N ASP A 93 9.59 4.53 -40.21
CA ASP A 93 10.58 4.72 -39.14
C ASP A 93 9.93 5.31 -37.86
N GLU A 94 9.07 6.32 -38.03
CA GLU A 94 8.32 6.90 -36.90
C GLU A 94 7.40 5.87 -36.22
N ILE A 95 6.68 5.07 -37.02
CA ILE A 95 5.81 3.98 -36.53
C ILE A 95 6.65 2.95 -35.74
N ALA A 96 7.81 2.57 -36.25
CA ALA A 96 8.71 1.64 -35.57
C ALA A 96 9.24 2.23 -34.26
N ARG A 97 9.64 3.51 -34.25
CA ARG A 97 10.07 4.23 -33.04
C ARG A 97 8.98 4.25 -31.98
N TYR A 98 7.75 4.67 -32.33
CA TYR A 98 6.65 4.68 -31.36
C TYR A 98 6.28 3.29 -30.84
N ARG A 99 6.41 2.26 -31.66
CA ARG A 99 6.22 0.87 -31.23
C ARG A 99 7.24 0.49 -30.14
N GLN A 100 8.50 0.85 -30.34
CA GLN A 100 9.55 0.58 -29.36
C GLN A 100 9.34 1.38 -28.05
N GLU A 101 9.00 2.67 -28.17
CA GLU A 101 8.70 3.51 -27.03
C GLU A 101 7.51 2.98 -26.22
N LYS A 102 6.46 2.50 -26.86
CA LYS A 102 5.31 1.84 -26.21
C LYS A 102 5.70 0.57 -25.49
N TYR A 103 6.61 -0.22 -26.05
CA TYR A 103 7.08 -1.45 -25.42
C TYR A 103 7.84 -1.14 -24.12
N THR A 104 8.73 -0.15 -24.14
CA THR A 104 9.45 0.28 -22.93
C THR A 104 8.51 0.84 -21.84
N LEU A 105 7.48 1.60 -22.25
CA LEU A 105 6.46 2.10 -21.32
C LEU A 105 5.65 0.96 -20.72
N MET A 106 5.31 -0.07 -21.48
CA MET A 106 4.58 -1.23 -20.98
C MET A 106 5.42 -2.03 -19.96
N GLN A 107 6.72 -2.21 -20.22
CA GLN A 107 7.62 -2.85 -19.25
C GLN A 107 7.71 -2.04 -17.95
N LYS A 108 7.86 -0.71 -18.06
CA LYS A 108 7.88 0.17 -16.89
C LYS A 108 6.54 0.12 -16.13
N ALA A 109 5.42 0.07 -16.83
CA ALA A 109 4.10 -0.05 -16.19
C ALA A 109 3.99 -1.36 -15.38
N THR A 110 4.45 -2.48 -15.92
CA THR A 110 4.45 -3.78 -15.21
C THR A 110 5.34 -3.76 -13.97
N GLU A 111 6.51 -3.11 -14.03
CA GLU A 111 7.40 -2.93 -12.88
C GLU A 111 6.74 -2.07 -11.78
N LEU A 112 6.13 -0.96 -12.17
CA LEU A 112 5.41 -0.07 -11.24
C LEU A 112 4.21 -0.77 -10.61
N GLU A 113 3.49 -1.61 -11.36
CA GLU A 113 2.37 -2.39 -10.84
C GLU A 113 2.83 -3.38 -9.76
N SER A 114 3.94 -4.09 -9.98
CA SER A 114 4.51 -4.99 -8.99
C SER A 114 5.01 -4.24 -7.74
N THR A 115 5.60 -3.06 -7.92
CA THR A 115 6.05 -2.20 -6.81
C THR A 115 4.87 -1.72 -5.97
N ARG A 116 3.80 -1.27 -6.62
CA ARG A 116 2.55 -0.87 -5.95
C ARG A 116 1.96 -2.01 -5.14
N GLU A 117 1.82 -3.19 -5.76
CA GLU A 117 1.23 -4.37 -5.11
C GLU A 117 2.04 -4.79 -3.87
N GLN A 118 3.36 -4.78 -3.97
CA GLN A 118 4.22 -5.07 -2.82
C GLN A 118 4.05 -4.05 -1.69
N ALA A 119 3.94 -2.76 -2.02
CA ALA A 119 3.72 -1.72 -1.03
C ALA A 119 2.34 -1.86 -0.36
N GLU A 120 1.29 -2.16 -1.13
CA GLU A 120 -0.07 -2.42 -0.61
C GLU A 120 -0.10 -3.62 0.34
N LEU A 121 0.55 -4.73 -0.02
CA LEU A 121 0.63 -5.92 0.83
C LEU A 121 1.36 -5.62 2.15
N ARG A 122 2.43 -4.84 2.11
CA ARG A 122 3.15 -4.41 3.31
C ARG A 122 2.28 -3.49 4.19
N ALA A 123 1.62 -2.51 3.59
CA ALA A 123 0.70 -1.63 4.30
C ALA A 123 -0.42 -2.42 4.99
N ALA A 124 -1.02 -3.37 4.28
CA ALA A 124 -2.08 -4.24 4.82
C ALA A 124 -1.59 -5.07 6.01
N SER A 125 -0.38 -5.66 5.94
CA SER A 125 0.18 -6.45 7.04
C SER A 125 0.40 -5.61 8.31
N PHE A 126 0.86 -4.37 8.17
CA PHE A 126 0.93 -3.44 9.31
C PHE A 126 -0.46 -3.01 9.78
N GLY A 127 -1.41 -2.84 8.87
CA GLY A 127 -2.82 -2.55 9.17
C GLY A 127 -3.48 -3.63 10.03
N GLU A 128 -3.23 -4.91 9.74
CA GLU A 128 -3.72 -6.02 10.57
C GLU A 128 -3.19 -5.94 12.01
N SER A 129 -1.90 -5.68 12.18
CA SER A 129 -1.32 -5.52 13.52
C SER A 129 -1.96 -4.37 14.30
N LEU A 130 -2.29 -3.27 13.60
CA LEU A 130 -2.97 -2.10 14.16
C LEU A 130 -4.32 -2.45 14.77
N LEU A 131 -5.13 -3.28 14.10
CA LEU A 131 -6.45 -3.67 14.63
C LEU A 131 -6.34 -4.34 15.99
N TYR A 132 -5.41 -5.30 16.16
CA TYR A 132 -5.19 -5.97 17.43
C TYR A 132 -4.67 -5.03 18.52
N LEU A 133 -3.71 -4.16 18.17
CA LEU A 133 -3.15 -3.17 19.11
C LEU A 133 -4.20 -2.16 19.56
N GLN A 134 -5.07 -1.67 18.64
CA GLN A 134 -6.16 -0.74 18.96
C GLN A 134 -7.20 -1.39 19.88
N VAL A 135 -7.60 -2.64 19.62
CA VAL A 135 -8.49 -3.39 20.52
C VAL A 135 -7.86 -3.54 21.90
N GLY A 136 -6.57 -3.88 21.97
CA GLY A 136 -5.82 -3.95 23.22
C GLY A 136 -5.82 -2.61 23.98
N LEU A 137 -5.59 -1.50 23.24
CA LEU A 137 -5.60 -0.14 23.80
C LEU A 137 -6.99 0.25 24.36
N LEU A 138 -8.06 -0.05 23.61
CA LEU A 138 -9.44 0.21 24.05
C LEU A 138 -9.80 -0.59 25.31
N LEU A 139 -9.46 -1.88 25.35
CA LEU A 139 -9.70 -2.72 26.52
C LEU A 139 -8.89 -2.25 27.75
N SER A 140 -7.64 -1.82 27.54
CA SER A 140 -6.81 -1.25 28.62
C SER A 140 -7.40 0.05 29.15
N SER A 141 -7.93 0.91 28.28
CA SER A 141 -8.61 2.14 28.68
C SER A 141 -9.88 1.85 29.50
N LEU A 142 -10.69 0.88 29.05
CA LEU A 142 -11.88 0.43 29.79
C LEU A 142 -11.52 -0.17 31.15
N ALA A 143 -10.42 -0.94 31.23
CA ALA A 143 -9.92 -1.46 32.50
C ALA A 143 -9.55 -0.34 33.47
N SER A 144 -8.92 0.73 33.00
CA SER A 144 -8.55 1.90 33.79
C SER A 144 -9.75 2.63 34.36
N VAL A 145 -10.75 2.93 33.53
CA VAL A 145 -11.95 3.69 33.90
C VAL A 145 -12.88 2.84 34.77
N GLY A 146 -13.14 1.60 34.38
CA GLY A 146 -14.06 0.70 35.07
C GLY A 146 -13.47 0.05 36.33
N ARG A 147 -12.17 0.16 36.56
CA ARG A 147 -11.42 -0.54 37.62
C ARG A 147 -11.70 -2.05 37.66
N VAL A 148 -11.80 -2.68 36.47
CA VAL A 148 -12.13 -4.09 36.29
C VAL A 148 -10.96 -4.82 35.65
N SER A 149 -10.34 -5.72 36.40
CA SER A 149 -9.13 -6.46 35.98
C SER A 149 -9.37 -7.36 34.74
N TYR A 150 -10.59 -7.81 34.53
CA TYR A 150 -10.92 -8.68 33.38
C TYR A 150 -10.60 -8.03 32.03
N TYR A 151 -10.93 -6.75 31.86
CA TYR A 151 -10.62 -6.01 30.64
C TYR A 151 -9.11 -5.86 30.43
N TRP A 152 -8.32 -5.76 31.50
CA TRP A 152 -6.88 -5.70 31.40
C TRP A 152 -6.27 -7.00 30.89
N TYR A 153 -6.75 -8.16 31.33
CA TYR A 153 -6.30 -9.44 30.75
C TYR A 153 -6.67 -9.56 29.28
N GLY A 154 -7.86 -9.12 28.88
CA GLY A 154 -8.24 -9.03 27.47
C GLY A 154 -7.32 -8.10 26.67
N ALA A 155 -6.93 -6.96 27.26
CA ALA A 155 -5.97 -6.03 26.64
C ALA A 155 -4.59 -6.66 26.42
N LEU A 156 -4.11 -7.45 27.39
CA LEU A 156 -2.83 -8.16 27.27
C LEU A 156 -2.86 -9.21 26.17
N VAL A 157 -3.94 -9.98 26.05
CA VAL A 157 -4.09 -10.99 24.99
C VAL A 157 -4.16 -10.34 23.61
N ALA A 158 -5.00 -9.31 23.44
CA ALA A 158 -5.12 -8.59 22.18
C ALA A 158 -3.81 -7.87 21.81
N GLY A 159 -3.19 -7.21 22.79
CA GLY A 159 -1.91 -6.53 22.60
C GLY A 159 -0.76 -7.48 22.24
N ALA A 160 -0.66 -8.64 22.91
CA ALA A 160 0.32 -9.67 22.57
C ALA A 160 0.10 -10.21 21.16
N GLY A 161 -1.16 -10.45 20.76
CA GLY A 161 -1.51 -10.83 19.37
C GLY A 161 -1.03 -9.81 18.37
N GLY A 162 -1.32 -8.52 18.61
CA GLY A 162 -0.87 -7.42 17.74
C GLY A 162 0.66 -7.32 17.63
N LEU A 163 1.37 -7.50 18.75
CA LEU A 163 2.85 -7.51 18.76
C LEU A 163 3.45 -8.69 18.01
N ILE A 164 2.83 -9.87 18.08
CA ILE A 164 3.28 -11.05 17.33
C ILE A 164 3.10 -10.81 15.82
N VAL A 165 1.94 -10.30 15.39
CA VAL A 165 1.70 -9.95 13.99
C VAL A 165 2.70 -8.88 13.53
N LEU A 166 2.90 -7.83 14.31
CA LEU A 166 3.86 -6.78 14.01
C LEU A 166 5.29 -7.34 13.84
N ALA A 167 5.74 -8.18 14.79
CA ALA A 167 7.07 -8.79 14.73
C ALA A 167 7.21 -9.72 13.53
N SER A 168 6.19 -10.53 13.21
CA SER A 168 6.20 -11.41 12.04
C SER A 168 6.32 -10.62 10.73
N THR A 169 5.63 -9.48 10.63
CA THR A 169 5.72 -8.57 9.47
C THR A 169 7.15 -8.05 9.29
N TYR A 170 7.82 -7.63 10.37
CA TYR A 170 9.23 -7.21 10.30
C TYR A 170 10.18 -8.34 9.91
N VAL A 171 9.97 -9.55 10.40
CA VAL A 171 10.78 -10.72 10.04
C VAL A 171 10.62 -11.07 8.56
N HIS A 172 9.39 -11.08 8.04
CA HIS A 172 9.13 -11.29 6.61
C HIS A 172 9.75 -10.22 5.70
N LEU A 173 9.86 -8.97 6.19
CA LEU A 173 10.53 -7.88 5.47
C LEU A 173 12.06 -8.01 5.47
N SER A 174 12.64 -8.71 6.45
CA SER A 174 14.10 -8.88 6.60
C SER A 174 14.65 -10.09 5.84
N ILE A 175 13.78 -10.96 5.35
CA ILE A 175 14.16 -12.13 4.54
C ILE A 175 13.92 -11.76 3.07
N PRO A 176 15.00 -11.65 2.26
CA PRO A 176 14.93 -11.31 0.83
C PRO A 176 14.22 -12.38 0.01
#